data_259e2914b6209086b9236f4caccd714a
#
_entry.id   259e2914b6209086b9236f4caccd714a
#
_cell.length_a   1.000
_cell.length_b   1.000
_cell.length_c   1.000
_cell.angle_alpha   90.00
_cell.angle_beta   90.00
_cell.angle_gamma   90.00
#
_symmetry.space_group_name_H-M   'P 1'
#
loop_
_entity.id
_entity.type
_entity.pdbx_description
1 polymer ?
#
loop_
_entity_poly.entity_id
_entity_poly.type
_entity_poly.pdbx_seq_one_letter_code
_entity_poly.pdbx_strand_id
1 'polypeptide(L)'
;MKSRLIIITITIFCALMSFGQGEKSFLRTKDEISMKVRKYFAPSLDLPFVNEFYAKDLTVFINDLKIEGKENYLKRLQMIHDDFFKDIKMENLHVHTNYFSPEALTGDGKTMGEVNSEKQTIWSNAWGTFTGIGRVSGKKVSFRMHMDFRTKNGKVIEMLAYYDPAQMNAEIEAFKKVRLK
;
A
#
# COMPACT_ATOMS: atom_id res chain seq x y z
N MET A 1 -48.47 -3.57 38.64
CA MET A 1 -48.04 -4.34 37.42
C MET A 1 -47.59 -3.43 36.27
N LYS A 2 -48.19 -2.29 36.00
CA LYS A 2 -47.84 -1.39 34.87
C LYS A 2 -46.42 -0.84 34.92
N SER A 3 -45.88 -0.43 36.08
CA SER A 3 -44.52 0.14 36.20
C SER A 3 -43.40 -0.88 35.98
N ARG A 4 -43.58 -2.15 36.34
CA ARG A 4 -42.59 -3.18 36.08
C ARG A 4 -42.45 -3.53 34.59
N LEU A 5 -43.56 -3.48 33.83
CA LEU A 5 -43.57 -3.71 32.40
C LEU A 5 -42.82 -2.62 31.65
N ILE A 6 -42.94 -1.36 32.04
CA ILE A 6 -42.26 -0.22 31.44
C ILE A 6 -40.75 -0.33 31.65
N ILE A 7 -40.28 -0.73 32.84
CA ILE A 7 -38.85 -0.87 33.13
C ILE A 7 -38.22 -1.98 32.27
N ILE A 8 -38.90 -3.13 32.11
CA ILE A 8 -38.42 -4.21 31.30
C ILE A 8 -38.35 -3.80 29.83
N THR A 9 -39.33 -3.05 29.31
CA THR A 9 -39.34 -2.59 27.93
C THR A 9 -38.19 -1.61 27.65
N ILE A 10 -37.90 -0.70 28.57
CA ILE A 10 -36.78 0.26 28.45
C ILE A 10 -35.44 -0.47 28.49
N THR A 11 -35.29 -1.46 29.37
CA THR A 11 -34.03 -2.24 29.48
C THR A 11 -33.76 -3.05 28.23
N ILE A 12 -34.79 -3.67 27.62
CA ILE A 12 -34.65 -4.42 26.36
C ILE A 12 -34.32 -3.46 25.20
N PHE A 13 -34.94 -2.27 25.14
CA PHE A 13 -34.64 -1.27 24.11
C PHE A 13 -33.23 -0.74 24.22
N CYS A 14 -32.73 -0.45 25.43
CA CYS A 14 -31.35 -0.04 25.66
C CYS A 14 -30.35 -1.17 25.30
N ALA A 15 -30.66 -2.43 25.61
CA ALA A 15 -29.83 -3.56 25.23
C ALA A 15 -29.75 -3.73 23.70
N LEU A 16 -30.88 -3.59 22.99
CA LEU A 16 -30.90 -3.65 21.52
C LEU A 16 -30.12 -2.52 20.86
N MET A 17 -30.12 -1.33 21.47
CA MET A 17 -29.29 -0.21 20.97
C MET A 17 -27.79 -0.43 21.23
N SER A 18 -27.40 -1.17 22.25
CA SER A 18 -26.00 -1.48 22.56
C SER A 18 -25.37 -2.52 21.60
N PHE A 19 -26.16 -3.38 20.98
CA PHE A 19 -25.68 -4.36 20.00
C PHE A 19 -25.56 -3.79 18.57
N GLY A 20 -25.98 -2.56 18.31
CA GLY A 20 -26.01 -1.95 16.98
C GLY A 20 -24.80 -1.09 16.60
N GLN A 21 -23.85 -0.87 17.51
CA GLN A 21 -22.63 -0.10 17.25
C GLN A 21 -21.42 -0.99 17.00
N GLY A 22 -21.54 -1.95 16.09
CA GLY A 22 -20.35 -2.56 15.50
C GLY A 22 -19.55 -1.48 14.76
N GLU A 23 -18.25 -1.40 14.99
CA GLU A 23 -17.38 -0.51 14.24
C GLU A 23 -17.61 -0.72 12.75
N LYS A 24 -18.07 0.32 12.05
CA LYS A 24 -18.23 0.25 10.60
C LYS A 24 -16.84 0.21 9.98
N SER A 25 -16.49 -0.90 9.37
CA SER A 25 -15.27 -1.00 8.59
C SER A 25 -15.40 -0.15 7.32
N PHE A 26 -14.45 0.79 7.14
CA PHE A 26 -14.29 1.61 5.93
C PHE A 26 -13.20 1.05 5.00
N LEU A 27 -12.91 -0.22 5.10
CA LEU A 27 -11.97 -0.92 4.24
C LEU A 27 -12.54 -1.08 2.83
N ARG A 28 -11.77 -0.70 1.83
CA ARG A 28 -12.12 -0.80 0.41
C ARG A 28 -11.02 -1.52 -0.37
N THR A 29 -11.44 -2.29 -1.37
CA THR A 29 -10.51 -3.07 -2.22
C THR A 29 -10.60 -2.72 -3.69
N LYS A 30 -11.61 -1.93 -4.08
CA LYS A 30 -11.90 -1.55 -5.47
C LYS A 30 -12.08 -0.04 -5.66
N ASP A 31 -11.72 0.75 -4.65
CA ASP A 31 -11.66 2.20 -4.74
C ASP A 31 -10.49 2.65 -5.64
N GLU A 32 -10.49 3.91 -6.03
CA GLU A 32 -9.50 4.45 -6.97
C GLU A 32 -8.06 4.21 -6.51
N ILE A 33 -7.75 4.44 -5.21
CA ILE A 33 -6.37 4.27 -4.73
C ILE A 33 -5.96 2.79 -4.71
N SER A 34 -6.84 1.89 -4.27
CA SER A 34 -6.55 0.45 -4.31
C SER A 34 -6.27 -0.03 -5.74
N MET A 35 -6.98 0.52 -6.73
CA MET A 35 -6.73 0.22 -8.14
C MET A 35 -5.43 0.82 -8.64
N LYS A 36 -5.06 2.04 -8.23
CA LYS A 36 -3.74 2.63 -8.52
C LYS A 36 -2.60 1.82 -7.91
N VAL A 37 -2.75 1.38 -6.66
CA VAL A 37 -1.77 0.49 -6.01
C VAL A 37 -1.64 -0.83 -6.76
N ARG A 38 -2.74 -1.43 -7.22
CA ARG A 38 -2.66 -2.65 -8.06
C ARG A 38 -1.93 -2.39 -9.38
N LYS A 39 -2.17 -1.25 -10.02
CA LYS A 39 -1.46 -0.86 -11.24
C LYS A 39 0.04 -0.67 -11.00
N TYR A 40 0.44 -0.14 -9.84
CA TYR A 40 1.85 -0.04 -9.45
C TYR A 40 2.57 -1.40 -9.47
N PHE A 41 1.88 -2.47 -9.11
CA PHE A 41 2.42 -3.84 -9.12
C PHE A 41 2.26 -4.56 -10.47
N ALA A 42 1.92 -3.86 -11.55
CA ALA A 42 1.90 -4.47 -12.88
C ALA A 42 3.28 -5.04 -13.26
N PRO A 43 3.35 -6.10 -14.07
CA PRO A 43 4.62 -6.74 -14.45
C PRO A 43 5.60 -5.80 -15.16
N SER A 44 5.08 -4.82 -15.90
CA SER A 44 5.87 -3.80 -16.60
C SER A 44 5.83 -2.48 -15.85
N LEU A 45 6.99 -1.84 -15.71
CA LEU A 45 7.10 -0.53 -15.10
C LEU A 45 6.52 0.55 -16.04
N ASP A 46 5.40 1.13 -15.64
CA ASP A 46 4.77 2.30 -16.29
C ASP A 46 5.33 3.59 -15.63
N LEU A 47 6.46 4.06 -16.10
CA LEU A 47 7.12 5.25 -15.53
C LEU A 47 6.26 6.51 -15.53
N PRO A 48 5.51 6.87 -16.60
CA PRO A 48 4.57 7.97 -16.56
C PRO A 48 3.57 7.85 -15.42
N PHE A 49 2.93 6.68 -15.28
CA PHE A 49 2.00 6.43 -14.19
C PHE A 49 2.67 6.56 -12.82
N VAL A 50 3.82 5.93 -12.61
CA VAL A 50 4.53 5.95 -11.32
C VAL A 50 4.98 7.37 -10.98
N ASN A 51 5.37 8.17 -11.98
CA ASN A 51 5.70 9.58 -11.78
C ASN A 51 4.51 10.43 -11.33
N GLU A 52 3.30 10.13 -11.78
CA GLU A 52 2.07 10.79 -11.33
C GLU A 52 1.58 10.26 -9.97
N PHE A 53 1.78 8.98 -9.70
CA PHE A 53 1.33 8.30 -8.50
C PHE A 53 2.00 8.82 -7.23
N TYR A 54 3.27 9.22 -7.31
CA TYR A 54 4.04 9.74 -6.18
C TYR A 54 4.10 11.26 -6.14
N ALA A 55 4.04 11.83 -4.92
CA ALA A 55 4.31 13.23 -4.67
C ALA A 55 5.80 13.56 -4.85
N LYS A 56 6.13 14.83 -5.14
CA LYS A 56 7.52 15.27 -5.33
C LYS A 56 8.38 15.04 -4.08
N ASP A 57 7.80 15.30 -2.92
CA ASP A 57 8.41 15.20 -1.58
C ASP A 57 8.20 13.82 -0.94
N LEU A 58 8.05 12.78 -1.77
CA LEU A 58 7.91 11.40 -1.33
C LEU A 58 9.00 10.98 -0.35
N THR A 59 8.61 10.32 0.72
CA THR A 59 9.53 9.58 1.60
C THR A 59 9.24 8.08 1.50
N VAL A 60 10.28 7.28 1.30
CA VAL A 60 10.18 5.82 1.21
C VAL A 60 11.07 5.18 2.26
N PHE A 61 10.51 4.22 2.98
CA PHE A 61 11.25 3.36 3.88
C PHE A 61 11.20 1.92 3.35
N ILE A 62 12.35 1.33 3.12
CA ILE A 62 12.50 -0.08 2.74
C ILE A 62 13.28 -0.77 3.82
N ASN A 63 12.60 -1.48 4.72
CA ASN A 63 13.15 -1.90 6.00
C ASN A 63 13.82 -0.68 6.68
N ASP A 64 15.12 -0.70 6.90
CA ASP A 64 15.87 0.39 7.54
C ASP A 64 16.41 1.45 6.55
N LEU A 65 16.23 1.24 5.25
CA LEU A 65 16.69 2.18 4.22
C LEU A 65 15.66 3.29 4.01
N LYS A 66 16.06 4.54 4.25
CA LYS A 66 15.28 5.75 3.91
C LYS A 66 15.70 6.31 2.57
N ILE A 67 14.72 6.61 1.71
CA ILE A 67 14.92 7.30 0.42
C ILE A 67 14.04 8.54 0.42
N GLU A 68 14.62 9.70 0.20
CA GLU A 68 13.92 10.98 0.13
C GLU A 68 13.82 11.46 -1.32
N GLY A 69 12.64 11.95 -1.68
CA GLY A 69 12.33 12.50 -2.99
C GLY A 69 11.94 11.44 -4.03
N LYS A 70 10.91 11.77 -4.78
CA LYS A 70 10.37 10.93 -5.84
C LYS A 70 11.43 10.49 -6.86
N GLU A 71 12.27 11.42 -7.31
CA GLU A 71 13.27 11.13 -8.33
C GLU A 71 14.28 10.06 -7.92
N ASN A 72 14.70 10.06 -6.66
CA ASN A 72 15.62 9.04 -6.13
C ASN A 72 14.94 7.67 -6.08
N TYR A 73 13.66 7.64 -5.73
CA TYR A 73 12.91 6.39 -5.72
C TYR A 73 12.63 5.86 -7.12
N LEU A 74 12.31 6.72 -8.09
CA LEU A 74 12.14 6.34 -9.49
C LEU A 74 13.40 5.71 -10.07
N LYS A 75 14.59 6.30 -9.83
CA LYS A 75 15.87 5.70 -10.22
C LYS A 75 16.04 4.30 -9.68
N ARG A 76 15.69 4.07 -8.39
CA ARG A 76 15.75 2.73 -7.79
C ARG A 76 14.79 1.76 -8.46
N LEU A 77 13.56 2.18 -8.76
CA LEU A 77 12.60 1.34 -9.47
C LEU A 77 13.09 0.95 -10.86
N GLN A 78 13.64 1.91 -11.62
CA GLN A 78 14.24 1.63 -12.91
C GLN A 78 15.37 0.60 -12.79
N MET A 79 16.29 0.76 -11.83
CA MET A 79 17.36 -0.22 -11.61
C MET A 79 16.81 -1.62 -11.28
N ILE A 80 15.73 -1.71 -10.51
CA ILE A 80 15.10 -3.00 -10.20
C ILE A 80 14.62 -3.69 -11.48
N HIS A 81 13.98 -2.96 -12.39
CA HIS A 81 13.42 -3.51 -13.63
C HIS A 81 14.44 -3.67 -14.76
N ASP A 82 15.37 -2.72 -14.90
CA ASP A 82 16.27 -2.66 -16.04
C ASP A 82 17.60 -3.38 -15.77
N ASP A 83 18.11 -3.29 -14.54
CA ASP A 83 19.44 -3.78 -14.18
C ASP A 83 19.39 -5.10 -13.37
N PHE A 84 18.47 -5.22 -12.40
CA PHE A 84 18.55 -6.33 -11.45
C PHE A 84 17.66 -7.52 -11.82
N PHE A 85 16.41 -7.30 -12.21
CA PHE A 85 15.48 -8.40 -12.43
C PHE A 85 14.75 -8.30 -13.76
N LYS A 86 14.39 -9.44 -14.30
CA LYS A 86 13.44 -9.62 -15.41
C LYS A 86 12.31 -10.54 -14.96
N ASP A 87 11.24 -10.58 -15.77
CA ASP A 87 10.06 -11.41 -15.51
C ASP A 87 9.44 -11.16 -14.12
N ILE A 88 9.48 -9.88 -13.70
CA ILE A 88 8.96 -9.46 -12.39
C ILE A 88 7.45 -9.66 -12.34
N LYS A 89 6.98 -10.27 -11.24
CA LYS A 89 5.56 -10.40 -10.94
C LYS A 89 5.32 -10.23 -9.45
N MET A 90 4.12 -9.74 -9.12
CA MET A 90 3.59 -9.80 -7.76
C MET A 90 2.48 -10.84 -7.71
N GLU A 91 2.79 -12.02 -7.18
CA GLU A 91 1.85 -13.13 -7.05
C GLU A 91 1.03 -13.01 -5.77
N ASN A 92 -0.22 -13.50 -5.81
CA ASN A 92 -1.15 -13.46 -4.68
C ASN A 92 -1.32 -12.05 -4.08
N LEU A 93 -1.33 -11.04 -4.95
CA LEU A 93 -1.44 -9.64 -4.54
C LEU A 93 -2.79 -9.35 -3.90
N HIS A 94 -2.77 -8.96 -2.64
CA HIS A 94 -3.89 -8.37 -1.94
C HIS A 94 -3.65 -6.88 -1.75
N VAL A 95 -4.68 -6.07 -1.99
CA VAL A 95 -4.64 -4.61 -1.78
C VAL A 95 -5.95 -4.16 -1.17
N HIS A 96 -5.86 -3.33 -0.15
CA HIS A 96 -7.01 -2.62 0.40
C HIS A 96 -6.61 -1.22 0.87
N THR A 97 -7.58 -0.31 0.86
CA THR A 97 -7.44 1.02 1.43
C THR A 97 -8.29 1.13 2.68
N ASN A 98 -7.72 1.71 3.71
CA ASN A 98 -8.35 1.91 5.00
C ASN A 98 -8.73 3.38 5.16
N TYR A 99 -10.02 3.64 5.31
CA TYR A 99 -10.59 4.96 5.54
C TYR A 99 -11.00 5.06 7.00
N PHE A 100 -10.48 6.05 7.69
CA PHE A 100 -10.69 6.19 9.14
C PHE A 100 -12.04 6.84 9.51
N SER A 101 -12.75 7.41 8.53
CA SER A 101 -14.09 7.96 8.74
C SER A 101 -14.93 7.90 7.46
N PRO A 102 -16.29 7.99 7.57
CA PRO A 102 -17.17 8.10 6.40
C PRO A 102 -16.87 9.32 5.53
N GLU A 103 -16.42 10.41 6.12
CA GLU A 103 -16.11 11.68 5.44
C GLU A 103 -14.86 11.55 4.58
N ALA A 104 -13.97 10.62 4.90
CA ALA A 104 -12.82 10.28 4.06
C ALA A 104 -13.23 9.54 2.79
N LEU A 105 -14.44 8.99 2.74
CA LEU A 105 -15.06 8.42 1.54
C LEU A 105 -15.93 9.50 0.91
N THR A 106 -15.48 10.13 -0.14
CA THR A 106 -16.38 10.97 -0.94
C THR A 106 -17.46 10.11 -1.59
N GLY A 107 -18.60 10.69 -1.93
CA GLY A 107 -19.76 9.95 -2.44
C GLY A 107 -19.49 9.11 -3.68
N ASP A 108 -18.44 9.43 -4.44
CA ASP A 108 -17.99 8.72 -5.64
C ASP A 108 -16.78 7.80 -5.37
N GLY A 109 -16.27 7.76 -4.15
CA GLY A 109 -15.09 6.97 -3.76
C GLY A 109 -13.79 7.41 -4.42
N LYS A 110 -13.74 8.58 -5.05
CA LYS A 110 -12.61 9.02 -5.86
C LYS A 110 -11.66 9.95 -5.12
N THR A 111 -12.21 10.83 -4.33
CA THR A 111 -11.44 11.93 -3.74
C THR A 111 -10.99 11.56 -2.35
N MET A 112 -9.76 11.23 -2.18
CA MET A 112 -9.17 10.92 -0.90
C MET A 112 -8.33 12.07 -0.36
N GLY A 113 -7.96 13.00 -1.24
CA GLY A 113 -7.07 14.08 -0.92
C GLY A 113 -7.69 15.16 -0.05
N GLU A 114 -8.93 15.51 -0.30
CA GLU A 114 -9.57 16.65 0.36
C GLU A 114 -9.85 16.43 1.85
N VAL A 115 -10.12 15.18 2.22
CA VAL A 115 -10.36 14.78 3.62
C VAL A 115 -9.15 14.18 4.31
N ASN A 116 -8.02 14.11 3.62
CA ASN A 116 -6.76 13.63 4.17
C ASN A 116 -6.03 14.76 4.91
N SER A 117 -6.54 15.17 6.05
CA SER A 117 -5.85 16.07 6.96
C SER A 117 -4.75 15.32 7.72
N GLU A 118 -3.89 16.06 8.45
CA GLU A 118 -2.89 15.42 9.34
C GLU A 118 -3.52 14.52 10.40
N LYS A 119 -4.80 14.75 10.75
CA LYS A 119 -5.56 13.92 11.69
C LYS A 119 -6.24 12.72 11.03
N GLN A 120 -6.45 12.76 9.71
CA GLN A 120 -7.09 11.70 8.93
C GLN A 120 -6.13 11.22 7.87
N THR A 121 -5.35 10.22 8.19
CA THR A 121 -4.41 9.61 7.26
C THR A 121 -5.09 8.46 6.52
N ILE A 122 -4.99 8.47 5.19
CA ILE A 122 -5.46 7.37 4.34
C ILE A 122 -4.27 6.49 4.01
N TRP A 123 -4.37 5.23 4.38
CA TRP A 123 -3.38 4.22 4.10
C TRP A 123 -3.93 3.14 3.19
N SER A 124 -3.16 2.77 2.19
CA SER A 124 -3.41 1.58 1.38
C SER A 124 -2.34 0.56 1.69
N ASN A 125 -2.78 -0.66 1.99
CA ASN A 125 -1.92 -1.77 2.35
C ASN A 125 -1.91 -2.77 1.21
N ALA A 126 -0.72 -3.25 0.84
CA ALA A 126 -0.53 -4.26 -0.18
C ALA A 126 0.41 -5.34 0.31
N TRP A 127 0.08 -6.59 0.09
CA TRP A 127 0.98 -7.72 0.32
C TRP A 127 0.85 -8.75 -0.78
N GLY A 128 1.93 -9.43 -1.01
CA GLY A 128 2.03 -10.47 -2.03
C GLY A 128 3.38 -11.13 -2.00
N THR A 129 3.66 -11.92 -3.03
CA THR A 129 4.95 -12.55 -3.22
C THR A 129 5.60 -11.94 -4.46
N PHE A 130 6.69 -11.20 -4.25
CA PHE A 130 7.54 -10.74 -5.34
C PHE A 130 8.25 -11.96 -5.95
N THR A 131 8.20 -12.10 -7.27
CA THR A 131 8.95 -13.09 -8.01
C THR A 131 9.66 -12.44 -9.18
N GLY A 132 10.79 -13.01 -9.59
CA GLY A 132 11.58 -12.54 -10.73
C GLY A 132 12.77 -13.42 -11.00
N ILE A 133 13.54 -13.05 -12.01
CA ILE A 133 14.80 -13.73 -12.37
C ILE A 133 15.90 -12.69 -12.35
N GLY A 134 16.96 -12.92 -11.58
CA GLY A 134 18.15 -12.07 -11.56
C GLY A 134 18.78 -11.99 -12.94
N ARG A 135 19.05 -10.79 -13.44
CA ARG A 135 19.61 -10.58 -14.78
C ARG A 135 21.06 -11.02 -14.88
N VAL A 136 21.82 -10.89 -13.80
CA VAL A 136 23.24 -11.27 -13.72
C VAL A 136 23.40 -12.71 -13.26
N SER A 137 22.73 -13.09 -12.16
CA SER A 137 22.87 -14.42 -11.58
C SER A 137 22.09 -15.51 -12.30
N GLY A 138 21.04 -15.16 -13.06
CA GLY A 138 20.07 -16.09 -13.63
C GLY A 138 19.19 -16.81 -12.59
N LYS A 139 19.33 -16.49 -11.32
CA LYS A 139 18.60 -17.15 -10.24
C LYS A 139 17.17 -16.65 -10.14
N LYS A 140 16.22 -17.56 -9.92
CA LYS A 140 14.88 -17.20 -9.53
C LYS A 140 14.88 -16.66 -8.11
N VAL A 141 14.14 -15.59 -7.90
CA VAL A 141 13.89 -14.99 -6.57
C VAL A 141 12.43 -15.09 -6.24
N SER A 142 12.11 -15.28 -4.95
CA SER A 142 10.75 -15.31 -4.45
C SER A 142 10.77 -14.95 -2.97
N PHE A 143 10.10 -13.86 -2.59
CA PHE A 143 9.96 -13.45 -1.20
C PHE A 143 8.64 -12.72 -0.97
N ARG A 144 8.10 -12.88 0.23
CA ARG A 144 6.92 -12.12 0.65
C ARG A 144 7.30 -10.68 0.91
N MET A 145 6.40 -9.77 0.52
CA MET A 145 6.57 -8.36 0.83
C MET A 145 5.24 -7.75 1.28
N HIS A 146 5.36 -6.78 2.17
CA HIS A 146 4.27 -5.91 2.60
C HIS A 146 4.66 -4.48 2.27
N MET A 147 3.73 -3.73 1.70
CA MET A 147 3.92 -2.32 1.39
C MET A 147 2.71 -1.52 1.81
N ASP A 148 2.98 -0.36 2.42
CA ASP A 148 1.98 0.60 2.85
C ASP A 148 2.18 1.90 2.11
N PHE A 149 1.08 2.51 1.66
CA PHE A 149 1.08 3.75 0.88
C PHE A 149 0.23 4.79 1.60
N ARG A 150 0.85 5.84 2.10
CA ARG A 150 0.16 6.99 2.67
C ARG A 150 -0.15 8.00 1.59
N THR A 151 -1.43 8.33 1.44
CA THR A 151 -1.92 9.20 0.37
C THR A 151 -2.38 10.54 0.89
N LYS A 152 -2.02 11.61 0.17
CA LYS A 152 -2.49 12.99 0.36
C LYS A 152 -2.75 13.61 -1.02
N ASN A 153 -3.91 14.26 -1.20
CA ASN A 153 -4.29 14.91 -2.47
C ASN A 153 -4.13 13.97 -3.68
N GLY A 154 -4.58 12.72 -3.54
CA GLY A 154 -4.54 11.70 -4.60
C GLY A 154 -3.14 11.18 -4.96
N LYS A 155 -2.08 11.60 -4.24
CA LYS A 155 -0.69 11.18 -4.45
C LYS A 155 -0.12 10.53 -3.20
N VAL A 156 0.74 9.56 -3.40
CA VAL A 156 1.47 8.92 -2.30
C VAL A 156 2.60 9.84 -1.83
N ILE A 157 2.57 10.19 -0.55
CA ILE A 157 3.58 11.03 0.12
C ILE A 157 4.57 10.22 0.94
N GLU A 158 4.18 9.02 1.35
CA GLU A 158 5.01 8.11 2.14
C GLU A 158 4.73 6.67 1.72
N MET A 159 5.78 5.87 1.64
CA MET A 159 5.68 4.44 1.37
C MET A 159 6.57 3.68 2.33
N LEU A 160 6.02 2.62 2.90
CA LEU A 160 6.75 1.66 3.74
C LEU A 160 6.83 0.33 2.98
N ALA A 161 7.97 -0.32 2.98
CA ALA A 161 8.15 -1.63 2.37
C ALA A 161 8.92 -2.56 3.31
N TYR A 162 8.37 -3.72 3.59
CA TYR A 162 8.94 -4.72 4.49
C TYR A 162 9.05 -6.06 3.76
N TYR A 163 10.26 -6.58 3.67
CA TYR A 163 10.57 -7.90 3.10
C TYR A 163 11.93 -8.39 3.54
N ASP A 164 12.20 -9.69 3.39
CA ASP A 164 13.54 -10.22 3.57
C ASP A 164 14.43 -9.78 2.39
N PRO A 165 15.45 -8.93 2.61
CA PRO A 165 16.27 -8.37 1.54
C PRO A 165 17.32 -9.34 1.00
N ALA A 166 17.50 -10.52 1.56
CA ALA A 166 18.61 -11.41 1.25
C ALA A 166 18.74 -11.73 -0.25
N GLN A 167 17.62 -12.12 -0.90
CA GLN A 167 17.62 -12.47 -2.32
C GLN A 167 17.83 -11.23 -3.22
N MET A 168 17.23 -10.10 -2.86
CA MET A 168 17.42 -8.82 -3.56
C MET A 168 18.88 -8.37 -3.46
N ASN A 169 19.46 -8.40 -2.28
CA ASN A 169 20.84 -7.98 -2.05
C ASN A 169 21.85 -8.90 -2.77
N ALA A 170 21.57 -10.20 -2.82
CA ALA A 170 22.44 -11.13 -3.55
C ALA A 170 22.55 -10.78 -5.05
N GLU A 171 21.45 -10.38 -5.71
CA GLU A 171 21.48 -9.95 -7.11
C GLU A 171 22.17 -8.60 -7.28
N ILE A 172 21.93 -7.65 -6.37
CA ILE A 172 22.60 -6.32 -6.37
C ILE A 172 24.12 -6.51 -6.26
N GLU A 173 24.60 -7.39 -5.40
CA GLU A 173 26.03 -7.68 -5.24
C GLU A 173 26.61 -8.39 -6.48
N ALA A 174 25.86 -9.30 -7.10
CA ALA A 174 26.27 -9.91 -8.37
C ALA A 174 26.42 -8.85 -9.47
N PHE A 175 25.48 -7.92 -9.59
CA PHE A 175 25.52 -6.83 -10.55
C PHE A 175 26.72 -5.89 -10.32
N LYS A 176 27.01 -5.49 -9.08
CA LYS A 176 28.18 -4.67 -8.74
C LYS A 176 29.50 -5.32 -9.16
N LYS A 177 29.64 -6.63 -8.91
CA LYS A 177 30.85 -7.39 -9.28
C LYS A 177 31.10 -7.44 -10.78
N VAL A 178 30.06 -7.42 -11.60
CA VAL A 178 30.21 -7.41 -13.07
C VAL A 178 30.58 -6.01 -13.58
N ARG A 179 30.04 -4.94 -12.98
CA ARG A 179 30.37 -3.55 -13.38
C ARG A 179 31.75 -3.05 -12.96
N LEU A 180 32.38 -3.70 -11.99
CA LEU A 180 33.71 -3.34 -11.47
C LEU A 180 34.85 -4.09 -12.21
N LYS A 181 34.52 -4.94 -13.15
CA LYS A 181 35.45 -5.63 -14.08
C LYS A 181 35.49 -4.92 -15.41
#